data_805209f1dbf37d5533ffe60b62e24962
#
_entry.id   805209f1dbf37d5533ffe60b62e24962
#
_cell.length_a   1.000
_cell.length_b   1.000
_cell.length_c   1.000
_cell.angle_alpha   90.00
_cell.angle_beta   90.00
_cell.angle_gamma   90.00
#
_symmetry.space_group_name_H-M   'P 1'
#
loop_
_entity.id
_entity.type
_entity.pdbx_description
1 polymer ?
#
loop_
_entity_poly.entity_id
_entity_poly.type
_entity_poly.pdbx_seq_one_letter_code
_entity_poly.pdbx_strand_id
1 'polypeptide(L)' 'MKMKLEITGLDCPNCAAKLATMMEKCDGITSAKINFLTERLTVETDLSESEALALLRKCATDFEDGIEIK' A
#
# COMPACT_ATOMS: atom_id res chain seq x y z
N MET A 1 -3.83 8.17 -11.72
CA MET A 1 -4.42 6.84 -12.00
C MET A 1 -4.73 6.13 -10.69
N LYS A 2 -5.80 5.41 -10.67
CA LYS A 2 -6.24 4.68 -9.48
C LYS A 2 -5.94 3.20 -9.67
N MET A 3 -5.25 2.61 -8.72
CA MET A 3 -4.89 1.19 -8.75
C MET A 3 -5.52 0.47 -7.57
N LYS A 4 -6.00 -0.74 -7.82
CA LYS A 4 -6.53 -1.61 -6.78
C LYS A 4 -5.68 -2.86 -6.72
N LEU A 5 -5.16 -3.13 -5.53
CA LEU A 5 -4.27 -4.26 -5.28
C LEU A 5 -4.78 -5.05 -4.08
N GLU A 6 -4.27 -6.25 -3.93
CA GLU A 6 -4.53 -7.04 -2.74
C GLU A 6 -3.32 -6.92 -1.81
N ILE A 7 -3.58 -6.74 -0.53
CA ILE A 7 -2.55 -6.68 0.49
C ILE A 7 -2.85 -7.71 1.57
N THR A 8 -1.87 -8.53 1.89
CA THR A 8 -2.00 -9.59 2.90
C THR A 8 -0.86 -9.48 3.90
N GLY A 9 -1.02 -10.15 5.03
CA GLY A 9 -0.01 -10.16 6.08
C GLY A 9 -0.23 -9.11 7.17
N LEU A 10 -1.31 -8.36 7.09
CA LEU A 10 -1.66 -7.39 8.12
C LEU A 10 -2.53 -8.05 9.19
N ASP A 11 -2.14 -7.88 10.44
CA ASP A 11 -2.84 -8.51 11.55
C ASP A 11 -3.76 -7.58 12.32
N CYS A 12 -3.68 -6.28 12.09
CA CYS A 12 -4.55 -5.36 12.81
C CYS A 12 -4.90 -4.11 11.97
N PRO A 13 -6.08 -3.51 12.25
CA PRO A 13 -6.51 -2.31 11.51
C PRO A 13 -5.59 -1.11 11.72
N ASN A 14 -4.99 -0.98 12.90
CA ASN A 14 -4.07 0.13 13.17
C ASN A 14 -2.83 0.04 12.30
N CYS A 15 -2.32 -1.16 12.08
CA CYS A 15 -1.18 -1.37 11.18
C CYS A 15 -1.53 -0.98 9.76
N ALA A 16 -2.72 -1.34 9.30
CA ALA A 16 -3.19 -0.97 7.97
C ALA A 16 -3.24 0.55 7.82
N ALA A 17 -3.78 1.25 8.80
CA ALA A 17 -3.88 2.71 8.78
C ALA A 17 -2.49 3.37 8.75
N LYS A 18 -1.56 2.87 9.55
CA LYS A 18 -0.20 3.38 9.59
C LYS A 18 0.51 3.18 8.27
N LEU A 19 0.38 1.99 7.69
CA LEU A 19 1.01 1.68 6.42
C LEU A 19 0.44 2.55 5.30
N ALA A 20 -0.87 2.74 5.27
CA ALA A 20 -1.50 3.62 4.29
C ALA A 20 -0.95 5.05 4.39
N THR A 21 -0.78 5.55 5.60
CA THR A 21 -0.19 6.87 5.84
C THR A 21 1.24 6.93 5.32
N MET A 22 2.03 5.90 5.56
CA MET A 22 3.40 5.82 5.05
C MET A 22 3.42 5.85 3.52
N MET A 23 2.53 5.10 2.90
CA MET A 23 2.43 5.06 1.44
C MET A 23 2.05 6.41 0.85
N GLU A 24 1.15 7.14 1.50
CA GLU A 24 0.75 8.47 1.05
C GLU A 24 1.91 9.47 1.10
N LYS A 25 2.87 9.24 1.98
CA LYS A 25 4.04 10.11 2.10
C LYS A 25 5.13 9.79 1.07
N CYS A 26 5.00 8.68 0.35
CA CYS A 26 5.96 8.34 -0.68
C CYS A 26 5.82 9.27 -1.88
N ASP A 27 6.96 9.67 -2.46
CA ASP A 27 6.97 10.52 -3.65
C ASP A 27 6.30 9.79 -4.81
N GLY A 28 5.37 10.47 -5.46
CA GLY A 28 4.66 9.89 -6.59
C GLY A 28 3.33 9.24 -6.22
N ILE A 29 3.04 9.09 -4.94
CA ILE A 29 1.76 8.55 -4.48
C ILE A 29 0.88 9.71 -4.02
N THR A 30 -0.25 9.88 -4.68
CA THR A 30 -1.22 10.93 -4.35
C THR A 30 -2.06 10.53 -3.16
N SER A 31 -2.52 9.29 -3.12
CA SER A 31 -3.39 8.81 -2.07
C SER A 31 -3.24 7.29 -1.95
N ALA A 32 -3.38 6.79 -0.74
CA ALA A 32 -3.35 5.35 -0.50
C ALA A 32 -4.34 5.02 0.62
N LYS A 33 -5.13 3.98 0.40
CA LYS A 33 -6.07 3.48 1.40
C LYS A 33 -6.00 1.98 1.46
N ILE A 34 -6.02 1.46 2.67
CA ILE A 34 -6.01 0.01 2.90
C ILE A 34 -7.29 -0.36 3.63
N ASN A 35 -8.02 -1.32 3.08
CA ASN A 35 -9.18 -1.88 3.74
C ASN A 35 -8.77 -3.20 4.38
N PHE A 36 -8.64 -3.20 5.69
CA PHE A 36 -8.21 -4.36 6.44
C PHE A 36 -9.19 -5.53 6.32
N LEU A 37 -10.48 -5.25 6.30
CA LEU A 37 -11.50 -6.28 6.27
C LEU A 37 -11.53 -7.05 4.95
N THR A 38 -11.29 -6.36 3.84
CA THR A 38 -11.28 -6.98 2.52
C THR A 38 -9.88 -7.26 2.01
N GLU A 39 -8.86 -6.89 2.77
CA GLU A 39 -7.45 -7.03 2.40
C GLU A 39 -7.16 -6.38 1.05
N ARG A 40 -7.72 -5.21 0.83
CA ARG A 40 -7.55 -4.47 -0.42
C ARG A 40 -6.81 -3.16 -0.21
N LEU A 41 -5.95 -2.86 -1.16
CA LEU A 41 -5.19 -1.62 -1.21
C LEU A 41 -5.64 -0.82 -2.41
N THR A 42 -6.07 0.42 -2.19
CA THR A 42 -6.41 1.35 -3.26
C THR A 42 -5.42 2.49 -3.24
N VAL A 43 -4.80 2.75 -4.38
CA VAL A 43 -3.76 3.77 -4.51
C VAL A 43 -4.07 4.68 -5.69
N GLU A 44 -3.90 5.98 -5.49
CA GLU A 44 -3.90 6.95 -6.58
C GLU A 44 -2.49 7.45 -6.79
N THR A 45 -2.02 7.37 -8.02
CA THR A 45 -0.66 7.75 -8.39
C THR A 45 -0.58 8.10 -9.86
N ASP A 46 0.39 8.94 -10.21
CA ASP A 46 0.71 9.25 -11.59
C ASP A 46 1.82 8.35 -12.14
N LEU A 47 2.38 7.49 -11.31
CA LEU A 47 3.41 6.56 -11.72
C LEU A 47 2.81 5.40 -12.53
N SER A 48 3.65 4.74 -13.31
CA SER A 48 3.23 3.53 -13.99
C SER A 48 2.92 2.44 -12.96
N GLU A 49 2.11 1.46 -13.36
CA GLU A 49 1.72 0.38 -12.47
C GLU A 49 2.93 -0.35 -11.88
N SER A 50 3.92 -0.65 -12.71
CA SER A 50 5.12 -1.34 -12.25
C SER A 50 5.91 -0.52 -11.23
N GLU A 51 6.09 0.76 -11.49
CA GLU A 51 6.80 1.65 -10.57
C GLU A 51 6.06 1.81 -9.26
N ALA A 52 4.75 2.04 -9.34
CA ALA A 52 3.92 2.18 -8.14
C ALA A 52 3.95 0.91 -7.31
N LEU A 53 3.82 -0.25 -7.94
CA LEU A 53 3.85 -1.53 -7.24
C LEU A 53 5.19 -1.76 -6.53
N ALA A 54 6.29 -1.48 -7.21
CA ALA A 54 7.62 -1.62 -6.60
C ALA A 54 7.77 -0.70 -5.39
N LEU A 55 7.31 0.54 -5.50
CA LEU A 55 7.38 1.50 -4.42
C LEU A 55 6.52 1.06 -3.23
N LEU A 56 5.31 0.58 -3.49
CA LEU A 56 4.42 0.12 -2.44
C LEU A 56 4.98 -1.11 -1.72
N ARG A 57 5.56 -2.04 -2.47
CA ARG A 57 6.21 -3.22 -1.87
C ARG A 57 7.36 -2.82 -0.98
N LYS A 58 8.15 -1.84 -1.41
CA LYS A 58 9.26 -1.34 -0.60
C LYS A 58 8.75 -0.72 0.69
N CYS A 59 7.72 0.12 0.62
CA CYS A 59 7.12 0.72 1.80
C CYS A 59 6.59 -0.33 2.76
N ALA A 60 5.94 -1.35 2.23
CA ALA A 60 5.40 -2.43 3.06
C ALA A 60 6.51 -3.21 3.77
N THR A 61 7.59 -3.52 3.05
CA THR A 61 8.73 -4.23 3.63
C THR A 61 9.42 -3.40 4.71
N ASP A 62 9.55 -2.10 4.50
CA ASP A 62 10.13 -1.20 5.49
C ASP A 62 9.27 -1.10 6.74
N PHE A 63 7.96 -1.23 6.59
CA PHE A 63 7.04 -1.16 7.71
C PHE A 63 7.04 -2.46 8.52
N GLU A 64 6.90 -3.59 7.84
CA GLU A 64 6.84 -4.90 8.48
C GLU A 64 7.15 -6.00 7.45
N ASP A 65 7.98 -6.96 7.83
CA ASP A 65 8.24 -8.13 6.99
C ASP A 65 7.00 -9.03 6.95
N GLY A 66 6.79 -9.69 5.83
CA GLY A 66 5.69 -10.62 5.68
C GLY A 66 4.45 -10.04 5.02
N ILE A 67 4.44 -8.75 4.77
CA ILE A 67 3.34 -8.12 4.03
C ILE A 67 3.54 -8.39 2.54
N GLU A 68 2.50 -8.87 1.89
CA GLU A 68 2.52 -9.13 0.45
C GLU A 68 1.51 -8.25 -0.26
N ILE A 69 1.91 -7.71 -1.40
CA ILE A 69 1.05 -6.90 -2.26
C ILE A 69 1.01 -7.55 -3.64
N LYS A 70 -0.20 -7.77 -4.14
CA LYS A 70 -0.40 -8.40 -5.45
C LYS A 70 -1.13 -7.50 -6.41
#